data_5354ca5c962783a08167edf0e138abe0
#
_entry.id   5354ca5c962783a08167edf0e138abe0
#
_cell.length_a   1.000
_cell.length_b   1.000
_cell.length_c   1.000
_cell.angle_alpha   90.00
_cell.angle_beta   90.00
_cell.angle_gamma   90.00
#
_symmetry.space_group_name_H-M   'P 1'
#
loop_
_entity.id
_entity.type
_entity.pdbx_description
1 polymer ?
#
loop_
_entity_poly.entity_id
_entity_poly.type
_entity_poly.pdbx_seq_one_letter_code
_entity_poly.pdbx_strand_id
1 'polypeptide(L)'
;MSDGYSWDAGNFIAISSLAIKVYAAYKDAPDGHRHISDEVAALQILIHKVAQHFKGTTISSDDRHDGQKILKGCYNVLENLHSLIEKHKRLASSNKRLVLAGVSLGKEDITALQERLISSTMLLNGFVRRFVCFPVILLHHWQFY
;
A
#
# COMPACT_ATOMS: atom_id res chain seq x y z
N MET A 1 -12.85 21.41 -0.37
CA MET A 1 -12.08 21.07 0.81
C MET A 1 -11.32 19.77 0.61
N SER A 2 -10.08 19.82 0.86
CA SER A 2 -9.21 18.65 0.70
C SER A 2 -9.46 17.66 1.84
N ASP A 3 -9.62 16.39 1.51
CA ASP A 3 -9.77 15.33 2.50
C ASP A 3 -8.44 14.66 2.83
N GLY A 4 -7.33 15.24 2.49
CA GLY A 4 -6.01 14.68 2.75
C GLY A 4 -5.55 13.64 1.73
N TYR A 5 -6.40 13.28 0.80
CA TYR A 5 -6.10 12.26 -0.22
C TYR A 5 -6.31 12.83 -1.62
N SER A 6 -6.10 14.12 -1.77
CA SER A 6 -6.15 14.76 -3.05
C SER A 6 -4.95 14.35 -3.90
N TRP A 7 -5.05 14.61 -5.19
CA TRP A 7 -4.01 14.22 -6.15
C TRP A 7 -2.88 15.25 -6.13
N ASP A 8 -2.17 15.35 -5.00
CA ASP A 8 -1.06 16.27 -4.86
C ASP A 8 0.16 15.59 -4.25
N ALA A 9 1.29 16.28 -4.34
CA ALA A 9 2.56 15.73 -3.89
C ALA A 9 2.58 15.39 -2.40
N GLY A 10 1.89 16.18 -1.58
CA GLY A 10 1.86 15.95 -0.14
C GLY A 10 1.23 14.63 0.24
N ASN A 11 0.15 14.26 -0.46
CA ASN A 11 -0.54 13.02 -0.19
C ASN A 11 0.26 11.81 -0.64
N PHE A 12 0.94 11.90 -1.77
CA PHE A 12 1.83 10.83 -2.21
C PHE A 12 2.96 10.61 -1.22
N ILE A 13 3.51 11.71 -0.69
CA ILE A 13 4.57 11.65 0.32
C ILE A 13 4.05 10.97 1.59
N ALA A 14 2.84 11.33 2.03
CA ALA A 14 2.26 10.76 3.25
C ALA A 14 2.06 9.26 3.12
N ILE A 15 1.51 8.80 1.99
CA ILE A 15 1.29 7.38 1.76
C ILE A 15 2.62 6.64 1.65
N SER A 16 3.58 7.22 0.93
CA SER A 16 4.90 6.63 0.78
C SER A 16 5.61 6.49 2.11
N SER A 17 5.53 7.51 2.96
CA SER A 17 6.12 7.47 4.31
C SER A 17 5.49 6.38 5.16
N LEU A 18 4.18 6.24 5.09
CA LEU A 18 3.48 5.20 5.82
C LEU A 18 3.87 3.80 5.30
N ALA A 19 4.01 3.64 3.99
CA ALA A 19 4.44 2.38 3.40
C ALA A 19 5.83 1.99 3.89
N ILE A 20 6.75 2.97 4.01
CA ILE A 20 8.09 2.71 4.53
C ILE A 20 8.02 2.22 5.97
N LYS A 21 7.19 2.85 6.80
CA LYS A 21 7.02 2.44 8.20
C LYS A 21 6.47 1.03 8.30
N VAL A 22 5.47 0.71 7.50
CA VAL A 22 4.86 -0.62 7.50
C VAL A 22 5.87 -1.66 7.01
N TYR A 23 6.60 -1.35 5.95
CA TYR A 23 7.65 -2.23 5.46
C TYR A 23 8.66 -2.55 6.57
N ALA A 24 9.18 -1.53 7.22
CA ALA A 24 10.17 -1.69 8.29
C ALA A 24 9.62 -2.52 9.44
N ALA A 25 8.34 -2.36 9.75
CA ALA A 25 7.72 -3.09 10.84
C ALA A 25 7.54 -4.57 10.53
N TYR A 26 7.23 -4.91 9.28
CA TYR A 26 6.94 -6.29 8.90
C TYR A 26 8.13 -7.07 8.35
N LYS A 27 9.21 -6.40 7.94
CA LYS A 27 10.35 -7.11 7.37
C LYS A 27 11.03 -8.06 8.35
N ASP A 28 10.97 -7.73 9.64
CA ASP A 28 11.54 -8.54 10.70
C ASP A 28 10.48 -9.32 11.47
N ALA A 29 9.26 -9.38 10.95
CA ALA A 29 8.18 -10.08 11.60
C ALA A 29 8.40 -11.60 11.54
N PRO A 30 7.75 -12.34 12.46
CA PRO A 30 7.83 -13.81 12.44
C PRO A 30 7.37 -14.38 11.11
N ASP A 31 7.76 -15.60 10.85
CA ASP A 31 7.38 -16.33 9.64
C ASP A 31 5.85 -16.30 9.47
N GLY A 32 5.43 -16.12 8.24
CA GLY A 32 4.03 -15.98 7.90
C GLY A 32 3.59 -14.54 7.68
N HIS A 33 4.34 -13.56 8.21
CA HIS A 33 4.03 -12.15 8.02
C HIS A 33 5.07 -11.41 7.17
N ARG A 34 6.20 -12.06 6.91
CA ARG A 34 7.30 -11.41 6.17
C ARG A 34 6.93 -11.05 4.74
N HIS A 35 6.07 -11.85 4.11
CA HIS A 35 5.65 -11.58 2.74
C HIS A 35 4.83 -10.28 2.62
N ILE A 36 4.28 -9.80 3.74
CA ILE A 36 3.58 -8.52 3.76
C ILE A 36 4.56 -7.40 3.42
N SER A 37 5.79 -7.48 3.94
CA SER A 37 6.79 -6.46 3.63
C SER A 37 7.11 -6.40 2.13
N ASP A 38 7.15 -7.55 1.47
CA ASP A 38 7.39 -7.59 0.03
C ASP A 38 6.25 -6.93 -0.75
N GLU A 39 5.03 -7.18 -0.34
CA GLU A 39 3.86 -6.58 -0.96
C GLU A 39 3.78 -5.08 -0.72
N VAL A 40 4.14 -4.66 0.49
CA VAL A 40 4.19 -3.22 0.82
C VAL A 40 5.28 -2.53 0.02
N ALA A 41 6.44 -3.18 -0.15
CA ALA A 41 7.51 -2.64 -0.97
C ALA A 41 7.06 -2.46 -2.42
N ALA A 42 6.33 -3.42 -2.96
CA ALA A 42 5.80 -3.31 -4.32
C ALA A 42 4.83 -2.14 -4.44
N LEU A 43 3.95 -1.97 -3.45
CA LEU A 43 3.03 -0.83 -3.43
C LEU A 43 3.78 0.49 -3.34
N GLN A 44 4.81 0.56 -2.50
CA GLN A 44 5.62 1.76 -2.35
C GLN A 44 6.28 2.17 -3.67
N ILE A 45 6.84 1.20 -4.37
CA ILE A 45 7.47 1.45 -5.68
C ILE A 45 6.43 2.00 -6.66
N LEU A 46 5.25 1.43 -6.66
CA LEU A 46 4.17 1.86 -7.54
C LEU A 46 3.71 3.28 -7.19
N ILE A 47 3.55 3.57 -5.92
CA ILE A 47 3.16 4.92 -5.47
C ILE A 47 4.20 5.95 -5.90
N HIS A 48 5.47 5.61 -5.77
CA HIS A 48 6.56 6.49 -6.18
C HIS A 48 6.51 6.78 -7.69
N LYS A 49 6.28 5.74 -8.49
CA LYS A 49 6.15 5.89 -9.94
C LYS A 49 4.95 6.75 -10.31
N VAL A 50 3.83 6.54 -9.62
CA VAL A 50 2.61 7.32 -9.84
C VAL A 50 2.89 8.80 -9.54
N ALA A 51 3.51 9.07 -8.41
CA ALA A 51 3.82 10.43 -8.00
C ALA A 51 4.70 11.13 -9.04
N GLN A 52 5.71 10.44 -9.53
CA GLN A 52 6.61 11.00 -10.54
C GLN A 52 5.93 11.21 -11.87
N HIS A 53 5.14 10.23 -12.30
CA HIS A 53 4.48 10.30 -13.60
C HIS A 53 3.45 11.42 -13.68
N PHE A 54 2.69 11.61 -12.60
CA PHE A 54 1.61 12.59 -12.58
C PHE A 54 2.04 13.97 -12.07
N LYS A 55 3.31 14.15 -11.76
CA LYS A 55 3.82 15.43 -11.30
C LYS A 55 3.65 16.46 -12.41
N GLY A 56 2.87 17.49 -12.11
CA GLY A 56 2.63 18.56 -13.08
C GLY A 56 1.71 18.17 -14.23
N THR A 57 1.17 16.96 -14.23
CA THR A 57 0.27 16.48 -15.27
C THR A 57 -1.17 16.85 -14.92
N THR A 58 -1.90 17.35 -15.90
CA THR A 58 -3.32 17.65 -15.72
C THR A 58 -4.13 16.42 -16.09
N ILE A 59 -5.00 16.00 -15.19
CA ILE A 59 -5.94 14.90 -15.45
C ILE A 59 -7.36 15.41 -15.24
N SER A 60 -8.32 14.70 -15.83
CA SER A 60 -9.71 15.10 -15.71
C SER A 60 -10.19 15.02 -14.26
N SER A 61 -11.26 15.76 -13.97
CA SER A 61 -11.85 15.78 -12.64
C SER A 61 -12.32 14.38 -12.21
N ASP A 62 -12.94 13.64 -13.14
CA ASP A 62 -13.41 12.29 -12.86
C ASP A 62 -12.27 11.33 -12.58
N ASP A 63 -11.21 11.41 -13.36
CA ASP A 63 -10.02 10.55 -13.16
C ASP A 63 -9.33 10.88 -11.86
N ARG A 64 -9.26 12.15 -11.51
CA ARG A 64 -8.70 12.58 -10.23
C ARG A 64 -9.50 12.01 -9.08
N HIS A 65 -10.81 12.03 -9.19
CA HIS A 65 -11.70 11.49 -8.17
C HIS A 65 -11.49 9.99 -7.99
N ASP A 66 -11.40 9.25 -9.09
CA ASP A 66 -11.13 7.81 -9.04
C ASP A 66 -9.77 7.52 -8.41
N GLY A 67 -8.76 8.29 -8.81
CA GLY A 67 -7.42 8.13 -8.25
C GLY A 67 -7.38 8.39 -6.76
N GLN A 68 -8.10 9.41 -6.31
CA GLN A 68 -8.18 9.72 -4.87
C GLN A 68 -8.81 8.58 -4.08
N LYS A 69 -9.85 7.96 -4.60
CA LYS A 69 -10.47 6.81 -3.94
C LYS A 69 -9.51 5.65 -3.82
N ILE A 70 -8.77 5.37 -4.87
CA ILE A 70 -7.81 4.28 -4.87
C ILE A 70 -6.67 4.56 -3.89
N LEU A 71 -6.15 5.78 -3.88
CA LEU A 71 -5.10 6.17 -2.93
C LEU A 71 -5.58 6.10 -1.50
N LYS A 72 -6.81 6.51 -1.26
CA LYS A 72 -7.40 6.42 0.08
C LYS A 72 -7.48 4.96 0.53
N GLY A 73 -7.85 4.06 -0.37
CA GLY A 73 -7.87 2.63 -0.10
C GLY A 73 -6.49 2.11 0.27
N CYS A 74 -5.46 2.52 -0.46
CA CYS A 74 -4.08 2.15 -0.16
C CYS A 74 -3.66 2.67 1.23
N TYR A 75 -3.97 3.93 1.51
CA TYR A 75 -3.65 4.52 2.80
C TYR A 75 -4.33 3.77 3.95
N ASN A 76 -5.61 3.47 3.78
CA ASN A 76 -6.38 2.80 4.83
C ASN A 76 -5.83 1.41 5.15
N VAL A 77 -5.48 0.63 4.14
CA VAL A 77 -4.94 -0.70 4.40
C VAL A 77 -3.56 -0.62 5.05
N LEU A 78 -2.72 0.32 4.63
CA LEU A 78 -1.42 0.53 5.27
C LEU A 78 -1.57 0.96 6.71
N GLU A 79 -2.52 1.84 6.99
CA GLU A 79 -2.77 2.30 8.35
C GLU A 79 -3.28 1.16 9.24
N ASN A 80 -4.15 0.32 8.71
CA ASN A 80 -4.63 -0.84 9.43
C ASN A 80 -3.51 -1.84 9.71
N LEU A 81 -2.63 -2.06 8.75
CA LEU A 81 -1.46 -2.93 8.96
C LEU A 81 -0.54 -2.36 10.02
N HIS A 82 -0.32 -1.05 9.98
CA HIS A 82 0.53 -0.39 10.98
C HIS A 82 -0.09 -0.50 12.37
N SER A 83 -1.38 -0.25 12.48
CA SER A 83 -2.09 -0.35 13.76
C SER A 83 -2.04 -1.77 14.32
N LEU A 84 -2.18 -2.76 13.47
CA LEU A 84 -2.15 -4.15 13.90
C LEU A 84 -0.78 -4.54 14.45
N ILE A 85 0.29 -4.17 13.77
CA ILE A 85 1.65 -4.50 14.24
C ILE A 85 1.99 -3.73 15.53
N GLU A 86 1.52 -2.49 15.67
CA GLU A 86 1.74 -1.72 16.89
C GLU A 86 0.98 -2.32 18.07
N LYS A 87 -0.25 -2.77 17.84
CA LYS A 87 -1.03 -3.46 18.85
C LYS A 87 -0.31 -4.73 19.30
N HIS A 88 0.22 -5.48 18.34
CA HIS A 88 0.96 -6.71 18.64
C HIS A 88 2.20 -6.40 19.47
N LYS A 89 2.93 -5.37 19.15
CA LYS A 89 4.11 -4.96 19.91
C LYS A 89 3.77 -4.56 21.33
N ARG A 90 2.67 -3.83 21.52
CA ARG A 90 2.23 -3.43 22.86
C ARG A 90 1.86 -4.63 23.72
N LEU A 91 1.19 -5.61 23.13
CA LEU A 91 0.86 -6.84 23.83
C LEU A 91 2.12 -7.62 24.16
N ALA A 92 3.11 -7.63 23.27
CA ALA A 92 4.38 -8.31 23.49
C ALA A 92 5.14 -7.72 24.67
N SER A 93 5.13 -6.39 24.81
CA SER A 93 5.85 -5.71 25.90
C SER A 93 5.13 -5.83 27.23
N SER A 94 3.79 -6.00 27.24
CA SER A 94 3.00 -6.04 28.46
C SER A 94 2.83 -7.44 29.02
N ASN A 95 2.74 -8.47 28.17
CA ASN A 95 2.52 -9.84 28.64
C ASN A 95 2.87 -10.85 27.55
N LYS A 96 3.91 -11.65 27.78
CA LYS A 96 4.36 -12.67 26.83
C LYS A 96 3.31 -13.74 26.53
N ARG A 97 2.47 -14.06 27.51
CA ARG A 97 1.40 -15.06 27.32
C ARG A 97 0.34 -14.54 26.37
N LEU A 98 0.02 -13.25 26.48
CA LEU A 98 -0.93 -12.62 25.58
C LEU A 98 -0.38 -12.54 24.16
N VAL A 99 0.93 -12.45 24.00
CA VAL A 99 1.56 -12.46 22.68
C VAL A 99 1.28 -13.79 21.98
N LEU A 100 1.47 -14.90 22.68
CA LEU A 100 1.23 -16.21 22.10
C LEU A 100 -0.24 -16.42 21.73
N ALA A 101 -1.15 -15.91 22.55
CA ALA A 101 -2.57 -15.94 22.24
C ALA A 101 -2.93 -14.96 21.13
N GLY A 102 -2.30 -13.79 21.15
CA GLY A 102 -2.55 -12.72 20.17
C GLY A 102 -2.08 -13.06 18.76
N VAL A 103 -1.02 -13.86 18.62
CA VAL A 103 -0.58 -14.32 17.31
C VAL A 103 -1.68 -15.11 16.62
N SER A 104 -2.39 -15.94 17.39
CA SER A 104 -3.50 -16.71 16.87
C SER A 104 -4.67 -15.81 16.45
N LEU A 105 -4.95 -14.77 17.22
CA LEU A 105 -6.06 -13.86 16.94
C LEU A 105 -5.79 -12.95 15.75
N GLY A 106 -4.53 -12.54 15.57
CA GLY A 106 -4.17 -11.64 14.49
C GLY A 106 -4.08 -12.30 13.12
N LYS A 107 -4.07 -13.61 13.06
CA LYS A 107 -3.84 -14.33 11.81
C LYS A 107 -4.93 -14.08 10.77
N GLU A 108 -6.18 -14.11 11.16
CA GLU A 108 -7.30 -13.87 10.24
C GLU A 108 -7.31 -12.42 9.79
N ASP A 109 -7.03 -11.49 10.70
CA ASP A 109 -6.98 -10.07 10.39
C ASP A 109 -5.83 -9.78 9.41
N ILE A 110 -4.69 -10.41 9.60
CA ILE A 110 -3.54 -10.27 8.71
C ILE A 110 -3.89 -10.77 7.31
N THR A 111 -4.55 -11.91 7.20
CA THR A 111 -4.93 -12.47 5.90
C THR A 111 -5.88 -11.52 5.16
N ALA A 112 -6.88 -11.01 5.86
CA ALA A 112 -7.84 -10.07 5.27
C ALA A 112 -7.14 -8.79 4.82
N LEU A 113 -6.24 -8.26 5.64
CA LEU A 113 -5.51 -7.04 5.29
C LEU A 113 -4.55 -7.29 4.12
N GLN A 114 -3.95 -8.46 4.06
CA GLN A 114 -3.08 -8.82 2.96
C GLN A 114 -3.86 -8.85 1.65
N GLU A 115 -5.04 -9.45 1.66
CA GLU A 115 -5.89 -9.48 0.46
C GLU A 115 -6.28 -8.07 0.02
N ARG A 116 -6.60 -7.21 0.98
CA ARG A 116 -6.92 -5.80 0.68
C ARG A 116 -5.70 -5.06 0.13
N LEU A 117 -4.53 -5.36 0.65
CA LEU A 117 -3.28 -4.77 0.16
C LEU A 117 -3.04 -5.15 -1.31
N ILE A 118 -3.18 -6.42 -1.62
CA ILE A 118 -3.03 -6.92 -2.98
C ILE A 118 -4.07 -6.25 -3.90
N SER A 119 -5.32 -6.22 -3.48
CA SER A 119 -6.39 -5.59 -4.26
C SER A 119 -6.13 -4.11 -4.51
N SER A 120 -5.71 -3.38 -3.48
CA SER A 120 -5.40 -1.96 -3.61
C SER A 120 -4.25 -1.71 -4.57
N THR A 121 -3.23 -2.55 -4.50
CA THR A 121 -2.08 -2.47 -5.40
C THR A 121 -2.50 -2.72 -6.84
N MET A 122 -3.34 -3.72 -7.05
CA MET A 122 -3.86 -4.04 -8.39
C MET A 122 -4.72 -2.91 -8.95
N LEU A 123 -5.56 -2.32 -8.11
CA LEU A 123 -6.40 -1.19 -8.53
C LEU A 123 -5.55 0.01 -8.93
N LEU A 124 -4.54 0.32 -8.13
CA LEU A 124 -3.64 1.43 -8.44
C LEU A 124 -2.86 1.18 -9.72
N ASN A 125 -2.36 -0.04 -9.89
CA ASN A 125 -1.63 -0.40 -11.10
C ASN A 125 -2.52 -0.30 -12.34
N GLY A 126 -3.76 -0.79 -12.24
CA GLY A 126 -4.72 -0.69 -13.33
C GLY A 126 -5.06 0.75 -13.67
N PHE A 127 -5.23 1.57 -12.66
CA PHE A 127 -5.50 2.99 -12.84
C PHE A 127 -4.35 3.68 -13.59
N VAL A 128 -3.11 3.43 -13.16
CA VAL A 128 -1.94 4.04 -13.78
C VAL A 128 -1.81 3.63 -15.24
N ARG A 129 -2.11 2.39 -15.56
CA ARG A 129 -2.01 1.89 -16.94
C ARG A 129 -2.95 2.60 -17.91
N ARG A 130 -4.03 3.16 -17.40
CA ARG A 130 -4.97 3.92 -18.25
C ARG A 130 -4.35 5.22 -18.77
N PHE A 131 -3.37 5.76 -18.07
CA PHE A 131 -2.78 7.07 -18.39
C PHE A 131 -1.38 6.97 -18.95
N VAL A 132 -0.69 5.87 -18.65
CA VAL A 132 0.66 5.67 -19.15
C VAL A 132 0.55 5.09 -20.55
N CYS A 133 0.83 5.92 -21.55
CA CYS A 133 0.92 5.45 -22.92
C CYS A 133 2.25 4.74 -23.06
N PHE A 134 2.24 3.43 -22.84
CA PHE A 134 3.43 2.64 -23.11
C PHE A 134 3.71 2.67 -24.60
N PRO A 135 4.94 2.98 -25.01
CA PRO A 135 5.31 2.78 -26.41
C PRO A 135 5.04 1.34 -26.81
N VAL A 136 4.68 1.14 -28.05
CA VAL A 136 4.39 -0.20 -28.57
C VAL A 136 5.54 -1.18 -28.27
N ILE A 137 6.76 -0.67 -28.30
CA ILE A 137 7.97 -1.44 -27.99
C ILE A 137 7.89 -2.04 -26.58
N LEU A 138 7.45 -1.25 -25.60
CA LEU A 138 7.32 -1.75 -24.23
C LEU A 138 6.22 -2.78 -24.10
N LEU A 139 5.13 -2.62 -24.86
CA LEU A 139 4.06 -3.62 -24.87
C LEU A 139 4.56 -4.94 -25.39
N HIS A 140 5.33 -4.92 -26.46
CA HIS A 140 5.95 -6.15 -26.99
C HIS A 140 6.89 -6.78 -25.97
N HIS A 141 7.67 -5.96 -25.30
CA HIS A 141 8.58 -6.45 -24.27
C HIS A 141 7.84 -7.19 -23.16
N TRP A 142 6.71 -6.65 -22.74
CA TRP A 142 5.90 -7.27 -21.70
C TRP A 142 5.26 -8.58 -22.13
N GLN A 143 4.98 -8.72 -23.40
CA GLN A 143 4.35 -9.94 -23.92
C GLN A 143 5.28 -11.15 -23.86
N PHE A 144 6.57 -10.93 -23.74
CA PHE A 144 7.55 -12.02 -23.69
C PHE A 144 7.88 -12.46 -22.27
N TYR A 145 7.28 -11.84 -21.31
CA TYR A 145 7.42 -12.20 -19.92
C TYR A 145 6.08 -12.68 -19.38
#